data_c055b5fe24b25144f7d48d5686d91a12
#
_entry.id   c055b5fe24b25144f7d48d5686d91a12
#
_cell.length_a   1.000
_cell.length_b   1.000
_cell.length_c   1.000
_cell.angle_alpha   90.00
_cell.angle_beta   90.00
_cell.angle_gamma   90.00
#
_symmetry.space_group_name_H-M   'P 1'
#
loop_
_entity.id
_entity.type
_entity.pdbx_description
1 polymer ?
#
loop_
_entity_poly.entity_id
_entity_poly.type
_entity_poly.pdbx_seq_one_letter_code
_entity_poly.pdbx_strand_id
1 'polypeptide(L)'
;MSGFSLSAVGEGTVELPVIDKRSRPAEEAPGAEETDGLDAAPVLPRQRTSSEEITPAAATSANGQPGGAEHAVPVVIPPRPAPTAVLPYVGSTTSKRTRPLRAWMITAPVDAAAMLAPLLITTQYWKGTGFLAGLTVVIFAAGGLYNARRHVSILDELPSLCGRLLASAAIVAIISALRHESVEYVAGFMRAVAVAGGLVIVGRILTRSFTTLARKQRWVEHNAIIIGAGPVAVELARLLRRYPRYGLRFTGLVDTEPSADASALPLLCTLDELDTMIPTVEADVLLLADTTSPEPRLMEVLRRPACAGCDLWVVPRLWGSHAQGRISDHIGAIPVVQARHMMLSGPRRVAKRASDIVFAGLALAVLSPVFLLCAIATFFDGGRGIFFRQERIGQGGKPFQVIKFRTMRPLDEHESQTNWSIAGDRRIGPIGRFMRRTSLDELPQLWNILRGDMTVVGPRPERPYFVEKFSAEHPDYAMRHRVPVGLTGLAQVSGLRGDTPISDRARFDNYYIENWSLWLDMKVLLRTIAEVFRGGGR
;
A
#
# COMPACT_ATOMS: atom_id res chain seq x y z
N MET A 1 -48.14 13.99 -9.67
CA MET A 1 -48.21 12.57 -9.31
C MET A 1 -47.35 11.83 -10.30
N SER A 2 -46.27 11.32 -9.85
CA SER A 2 -45.42 10.23 -10.35
C SER A 2 -43.95 10.56 -9.96
N GLY A 3 -43.49 9.79 -8.97
CA GLY A 3 -42.18 9.97 -8.34
C GLY A 3 -41.07 9.49 -9.27
N PHE A 4 -40.05 10.30 -9.37
CA PHE A 4 -38.75 9.91 -9.86
C PHE A 4 -37.91 9.41 -8.67
N SER A 5 -37.74 8.10 -8.60
CA SER A 5 -36.79 7.45 -7.72
C SER A 5 -35.39 7.61 -8.32
N LEU A 6 -34.56 8.44 -7.71
CA LEU A 6 -33.11 8.48 -7.93
C LEU A 6 -32.49 7.32 -7.19
N SER A 7 -32.21 6.21 -7.91
CA SER A 7 -31.34 5.15 -7.40
C SER A 7 -29.92 5.69 -7.31
N ALA A 8 -29.45 5.91 -6.07
CA ALA A 8 -28.09 6.26 -5.75
C ALA A 8 -27.14 5.17 -6.26
N VAL A 9 -26.18 5.58 -7.10
CA VAL A 9 -25.05 4.78 -7.56
C VAL A 9 -24.16 4.49 -6.35
N GLY A 10 -24.09 3.21 -5.95
CA GLY A 10 -23.30 2.75 -4.83
C GLY A 10 -21.82 3.07 -4.98
N GLU A 11 -21.36 4.01 -4.20
CA GLU A 11 -19.97 4.06 -3.79
C GLU A 11 -19.70 2.86 -2.89
N GLY A 12 -18.86 1.93 -3.35
CA GLY A 12 -18.35 0.85 -2.53
C GLY A 12 -17.54 1.40 -1.36
N THR A 13 -18.21 1.70 -0.28
CA THR A 13 -17.58 1.95 1.01
C THR A 13 -16.98 0.64 1.46
N VAL A 14 -15.66 0.55 1.43
CA VAL A 14 -14.92 -0.51 2.14
C VAL A 14 -15.17 -0.28 3.62
N GLU A 15 -16.14 -1.01 4.20
CA GLU A 15 -16.33 -1.08 5.64
C GLU A 15 -15.10 -1.75 6.24
N LEU A 16 -14.32 -0.97 6.97
CA LEU A 16 -13.24 -1.52 7.78
C LEU A 16 -13.87 -2.23 8.97
N PRO A 17 -13.49 -3.48 9.28
CA PRO A 17 -14.07 -4.22 10.39
C PRO A 17 -13.81 -3.49 11.71
N VAL A 18 -14.90 -3.15 12.41
CA VAL A 18 -14.85 -2.66 13.79
C VAL A 18 -14.87 -3.89 14.69
N ILE A 19 -13.81 -4.11 15.44
CA ILE A 19 -13.78 -5.19 16.45
C ILE A 19 -14.63 -4.72 17.64
N ASP A 20 -15.78 -5.39 17.82
CA ASP A 20 -16.65 -5.11 18.97
C ASP A 20 -15.98 -5.52 20.28
N LYS A 21 -15.81 -4.56 21.18
CA LYS A 21 -15.15 -4.74 22.49
C LYS A 21 -16.00 -5.52 23.50
N ARG A 22 -17.19 -6.03 23.15
CA ARG A 22 -18.13 -6.62 24.10
C ARG A 22 -18.05 -8.13 24.28
N SER A 23 -17.27 -8.85 23.50
CA SER A 23 -17.09 -10.29 23.67
C SER A 23 -15.81 -10.61 24.45
N ARG A 24 -15.83 -10.46 25.77
CA ARG A 24 -14.92 -11.16 26.69
C ARG A 24 -15.64 -12.39 27.19
N PRO A 25 -15.07 -13.60 27.13
CA PRO A 25 -15.51 -14.72 27.94
C PRO A 25 -15.21 -14.40 29.42
N ALA A 26 -16.18 -14.60 30.26
CA ALA A 26 -16.02 -14.50 31.71
C ALA A 26 -15.11 -15.64 32.19
N GLU A 27 -14.13 -15.30 33.02
CA GLU A 27 -13.29 -16.21 33.81
C GLU A 27 -14.14 -16.77 34.95
N GLU A 28 -14.48 -18.05 34.89
CA GLU A 28 -15.14 -18.76 35.99
C GLU A 28 -14.12 -19.15 37.06
N ALA A 29 -14.44 -18.77 38.28
CA ALA A 29 -13.81 -19.25 39.50
C ALA A 29 -14.45 -20.59 39.96
N PRO A 30 -13.69 -21.49 40.62
CA PRO A 30 -14.20 -22.82 40.98
C PRO A 30 -14.95 -22.83 42.33
N GLY A 31 -16.02 -23.62 42.42
CA GLY A 31 -16.62 -23.99 43.70
C GLY A 31 -17.98 -24.64 43.63
N ALA A 32 -18.02 -25.92 44.05
CA ALA A 32 -19.06 -26.70 44.72
C ALA A 32 -20.23 -27.31 43.87
N GLU A 33 -20.13 -28.62 43.71
CA GLU A 33 -21.01 -29.74 44.10
C GLU A 33 -22.52 -29.73 43.73
N GLU A 34 -22.89 -30.77 43.12
CA GLU A 34 -23.87 -31.85 43.37
C GLU A 34 -25.04 -32.00 42.39
N THR A 35 -25.07 -33.21 41.84
CA THR A 35 -26.16 -34.19 41.56
C THR A 35 -27.05 -34.06 40.30
N ASP A 36 -26.97 -35.18 39.59
CA ASP A 36 -28.00 -36.09 39.08
C ASP A 36 -28.70 -35.80 37.71
N GLY A 37 -28.59 -36.78 36.83
CA GLY A 37 -29.69 -37.25 35.98
C GLY A 37 -29.52 -37.23 34.46
N LEU A 38 -29.03 -38.36 33.91
CA LEU A 38 -29.52 -39.03 32.65
C LEU A 38 -29.78 -38.20 31.37
N ASP A 39 -29.01 -38.35 30.30
CA ASP A 39 -29.31 -39.25 29.18
C ASP A 39 -28.24 -39.17 28.06
N ALA A 40 -28.07 -40.31 27.40
CA ALA A 40 -27.00 -40.65 26.48
C ALA A 40 -27.24 -40.22 25.03
N ALA A 41 -26.14 -39.82 24.33
CA ALA A 41 -25.97 -40.08 22.88
C ALA A 41 -24.48 -39.85 22.43
N PRO A 42 -23.99 -40.36 21.27
CA PRO A 42 -22.79 -41.20 21.24
C PRO A 42 -21.51 -40.51 20.85
N VAL A 43 -20.41 -41.05 21.40
CA VAL A 43 -19.01 -40.66 21.24
C VAL A 43 -18.45 -41.17 19.89
N LEU A 44 -17.80 -40.30 19.12
CA LEU A 44 -16.89 -40.67 18.04
C LEU A 44 -15.45 -40.71 18.57
N PRO A 45 -14.59 -41.60 18.07
CA PRO A 45 -13.33 -41.94 18.73
C PRO A 45 -12.18 -40.97 18.41
N ARG A 46 -11.46 -40.58 19.46
CA ARG A 46 -10.17 -39.87 19.38
C ARG A 46 -9.06 -40.82 18.90
N GLN A 47 -8.34 -40.41 17.86
CA GLN A 47 -7.07 -41.04 17.48
C GLN A 47 -5.98 -40.65 18.50
N ARG A 48 -5.35 -41.66 19.10
CA ARG A 48 -4.14 -41.55 19.91
C ARG A 48 -2.92 -41.46 18.98
N THR A 49 -2.12 -40.45 19.17
CA THR A 49 -0.73 -40.41 18.68
C THR A 49 0.17 -40.99 19.78
N SER A 50 0.75 -42.15 19.53
CA SER A 50 1.80 -42.74 20.34
C SER A 50 3.16 -42.32 19.81
N SER A 51 3.94 -41.65 20.66
CA SER A 51 5.38 -41.41 20.50
C SER A 51 6.10 -42.67 20.94
N GLU A 52 6.88 -43.31 20.07
CA GLU A 52 7.86 -44.32 20.44
C GLU A 52 9.28 -43.79 20.25
N GLU A 53 9.99 -43.73 21.38
CA GLU A 53 11.44 -43.55 21.48
C GLU A 53 12.15 -44.79 20.92
N ILE A 54 13.14 -44.61 20.09
CA ILE A 54 14.06 -45.65 19.65
C ILE A 54 15.46 -45.37 20.23
N THR A 55 15.87 -46.23 21.17
CA THR A 55 17.24 -46.33 21.66
C THR A 55 18.01 -47.43 20.87
N PRO A 56 19.30 -47.28 20.57
CA PRO A 56 20.06 -48.25 19.78
C PRO A 56 20.68 -49.36 20.64
N ALA A 57 20.57 -50.60 20.22
CA ALA A 57 21.31 -51.72 20.84
C ALA A 57 22.15 -52.48 19.76
N ALA A 58 23.28 -52.92 20.25
CA ALA A 58 24.47 -53.42 19.57
C ALA A 58 24.34 -54.77 18.84
N ALA A 59 25.33 -54.98 18.01
CA ALA A 59 25.60 -56.14 17.16
C ALA A 59 25.81 -57.48 17.90
N THR A 60 25.35 -58.55 17.29
CA THR A 60 26.09 -59.85 17.37
C THR A 60 25.79 -60.72 16.13
N SER A 61 26.83 -61.35 15.65
CA SER A 61 26.95 -62.22 14.47
C SER A 61 26.28 -63.58 14.64
N ALA A 62 25.78 -64.21 13.56
CA ALA A 62 26.16 -65.59 13.13
C ALA A 62 25.35 -66.09 11.91
N ASN A 63 26.07 -66.50 10.90
CA ASN A 63 25.94 -67.63 9.93
C ASN A 63 24.56 -68.18 9.52
N GLY A 64 24.40 -68.33 8.19
CA GLY A 64 23.52 -69.27 7.53
C GLY A 64 23.12 -68.94 6.10
N GLN A 65 23.66 -69.65 5.12
CA GLN A 65 23.47 -69.56 3.66
C GLN A 65 22.08 -70.01 3.16
N PRO A 66 21.88 -70.18 1.81
CA PRO A 66 21.42 -69.16 0.86
C PRO A 66 20.12 -69.57 0.16
N GLY A 67 19.44 -68.60 -0.49
CA GLY A 67 18.35 -68.98 -1.39
C GLY A 67 17.52 -67.78 -1.89
N GLY A 68 17.60 -67.59 -3.22
CA GLY A 68 16.60 -66.77 -3.93
C GLY A 68 17.10 -65.42 -4.42
N ALA A 69 17.73 -65.39 -5.59
CA ALA A 69 18.02 -64.19 -6.35
C ALA A 69 16.72 -63.64 -6.98
N GLU A 70 16.11 -62.66 -6.38
CA GLU A 70 15.16 -61.77 -7.06
C GLU A 70 15.96 -60.68 -7.77
N HIS A 71 15.91 -60.70 -9.11
CA HIS A 71 16.48 -59.67 -9.97
C HIS A 71 15.81 -58.31 -9.68
N ALA A 72 16.48 -57.48 -8.89
CA ALA A 72 16.15 -56.06 -8.82
C ALA A 72 16.50 -55.41 -10.18
N VAL A 73 15.47 -55.06 -10.94
CA VAL A 73 15.61 -54.26 -12.16
C VAL A 73 16.15 -52.90 -11.75
N PRO A 74 17.33 -52.47 -12.28
CA PRO A 74 17.82 -51.13 -11.95
C PRO A 74 16.83 -50.10 -12.48
N VAL A 75 16.27 -49.29 -11.59
CA VAL A 75 15.50 -48.09 -11.96
C VAL A 75 16.48 -47.13 -12.64
N VAL A 76 16.45 -47.12 -13.97
CA VAL A 76 17.16 -46.10 -14.76
C VAL A 76 16.47 -44.78 -14.52
N ILE A 77 17.02 -43.98 -13.62
CA ILE A 77 16.64 -42.57 -13.47
C ILE A 77 17.09 -41.89 -14.77
N PRO A 78 16.16 -41.36 -15.59
CA PRO A 78 16.56 -40.63 -16.78
C PRO A 78 17.48 -39.47 -16.38
N PRO A 79 18.54 -39.17 -17.16
CA PRO A 79 19.42 -38.06 -16.86
C PRO A 79 18.58 -36.80 -16.76
N ARG A 80 18.80 -35.99 -15.71
CA ARG A 80 18.19 -34.65 -15.59
C ARG A 80 18.40 -33.93 -16.92
N PRO A 81 17.35 -33.34 -17.54
CA PRO A 81 17.55 -32.53 -18.72
C PRO A 81 18.60 -31.47 -18.38
N ALA A 82 19.58 -31.32 -19.25
CA ALA A 82 20.61 -30.31 -19.11
C ALA A 82 19.93 -28.95 -18.88
N PRO A 83 20.46 -28.11 -17.98
CA PRO A 83 19.88 -26.80 -17.74
C PRO A 83 19.73 -26.10 -19.10
N THR A 84 18.49 -25.73 -19.44
CA THR A 84 18.16 -25.02 -20.67
C THR A 84 19.12 -23.86 -20.76
N ALA A 85 19.92 -23.81 -21.81
CA ALA A 85 20.97 -22.81 -21.97
C ALA A 85 20.34 -21.45 -21.75
N VAL A 86 20.74 -20.76 -20.68
CA VAL A 86 20.45 -19.34 -20.46
C VAL A 86 21.03 -18.65 -21.69
N LEU A 87 20.18 -18.27 -22.64
CA LEU A 87 20.62 -17.56 -23.82
C LEU A 87 21.33 -16.30 -23.33
N PRO A 88 22.59 -16.05 -23.74
CA PRO A 88 23.28 -14.85 -23.31
C PRO A 88 22.42 -13.65 -23.69
N TYR A 89 22.06 -12.86 -22.70
CA TYR A 89 21.40 -11.57 -22.90
C TYR A 89 22.30 -10.76 -23.84
N VAL A 90 21.85 -10.55 -25.07
CA VAL A 90 22.49 -9.63 -26.00
C VAL A 90 22.16 -8.23 -25.48
N GLY A 91 23.03 -7.75 -24.61
CA GLY A 91 22.97 -6.42 -24.03
C GLY A 91 22.87 -5.38 -25.13
N SER A 92 21.74 -4.72 -25.25
CA SER A 92 21.66 -3.50 -26.00
C SER A 92 22.54 -2.49 -25.30
N THR A 93 23.46 -1.90 -26.06
CA THR A 93 24.34 -0.77 -25.73
C THR A 93 23.75 0.14 -24.66
N THR A 94 24.54 0.42 -23.65
CA THR A 94 24.32 1.36 -22.55
C THR A 94 23.72 2.69 -23.04
N SER A 95 22.42 2.73 -23.17
CA SER A 95 21.68 3.98 -23.29
C SER A 95 21.60 4.60 -21.89
N LYS A 96 22.12 5.81 -21.72
CA LYS A 96 21.97 6.59 -20.50
C LYS A 96 20.49 6.59 -20.11
N ARG A 97 20.17 6.07 -18.94
CA ARG A 97 18.82 5.96 -18.37
C ARG A 97 18.16 7.33 -18.30
N THR A 98 17.51 7.73 -19.39
CA THR A 98 16.53 8.81 -19.35
C THR A 98 15.30 8.22 -18.68
N ARG A 99 14.95 8.73 -17.50
CA ARG A 99 13.74 8.29 -16.79
C ARG A 99 12.59 8.33 -17.79
N PRO A 100 11.86 7.21 -18.00
CA PRO A 100 10.82 7.17 -19.00
C PRO A 100 9.79 8.25 -18.73
N LEU A 101 9.44 9.03 -19.77
CA LEU A 101 8.45 10.09 -19.69
C LEU A 101 7.11 9.47 -19.24
N ARG A 102 6.67 9.81 -18.04
CA ARG A 102 5.37 9.37 -17.55
C ARG A 102 4.26 10.14 -18.28
N ALA A 103 3.19 9.45 -18.65
CA ALA A 103 2.08 10.04 -19.42
C ALA A 103 1.54 11.36 -18.83
N TRP A 104 1.50 11.49 -17.50
CA TRP A 104 1.05 12.71 -16.83
C TRP A 104 1.95 13.93 -17.08
N MET A 105 3.24 13.73 -17.36
CA MET A 105 4.19 14.83 -17.65
C MET A 105 3.83 15.55 -18.97
N ILE A 106 3.09 14.89 -19.86
CA ILE A 106 2.60 15.46 -21.11
C ILE A 106 1.14 15.88 -20.97
N THR A 107 0.30 15.01 -20.40
CA THR A 107 -1.15 15.24 -20.39
C THR A 107 -1.57 16.35 -19.42
N ALA A 108 -0.97 16.47 -18.24
CA ALA A 108 -1.37 17.49 -17.27
C ALA A 108 -1.03 18.93 -17.75
N PRO A 109 0.16 19.22 -18.29
CA PRO A 109 0.44 20.53 -18.90
C PRO A 109 -0.47 20.87 -20.08
N VAL A 110 -0.80 19.88 -20.94
CA VAL A 110 -1.71 20.09 -22.07
C VAL A 110 -3.12 20.43 -21.59
N ASP A 111 -3.64 19.73 -20.59
CA ASP A 111 -4.94 20.04 -20.00
C ASP A 111 -4.95 21.44 -19.36
N ALA A 112 -3.90 21.79 -18.62
CA ALA A 112 -3.76 23.12 -18.04
C ALA A 112 -3.70 24.23 -19.10
N ALA A 113 -2.90 24.02 -20.16
CA ALA A 113 -2.80 24.95 -21.29
C ALA A 113 -4.15 25.10 -22.03
N ALA A 114 -4.86 24.00 -22.27
CA ALA A 114 -6.18 24.02 -22.88
C ALA A 114 -7.20 24.79 -22.03
N MET A 115 -7.14 24.65 -20.69
CA MET A 115 -8.00 25.40 -19.78
C MET A 115 -7.68 26.90 -19.74
N LEU A 116 -6.42 27.28 -19.96
CA LEU A 116 -5.98 28.67 -20.00
C LEU A 116 -6.11 29.32 -21.38
N ALA A 117 -6.30 28.53 -22.46
CA ALA A 117 -6.33 29.01 -23.84
C ALA A 117 -7.39 30.12 -24.09
N PRO A 118 -8.60 30.13 -23.48
CA PRO A 118 -9.53 31.23 -23.64
C PRO A 118 -8.98 32.61 -23.25
N LEU A 119 -7.94 32.68 -22.40
CA LEU A 119 -7.26 33.92 -22.03
C LEU A 119 -6.54 34.60 -23.21
N LEU A 120 -6.23 33.84 -24.28
CA LEU A 120 -5.67 34.41 -25.53
C LEU A 120 -6.70 35.27 -26.29
N ILE A 121 -8.00 35.01 -26.04
CA ILE A 121 -9.10 35.73 -26.68
C ILE A 121 -9.59 36.87 -25.80
N THR A 122 -9.71 36.62 -24.47
CA THR A 122 -10.19 37.62 -23.53
C THR A 122 -9.52 37.45 -22.18
N THR A 123 -8.97 38.54 -21.67
CA THR A 123 -8.34 38.58 -20.34
C THR A 123 -9.32 38.90 -19.22
N GLN A 124 -10.58 39.23 -19.55
CA GLN A 124 -11.60 39.64 -18.58
C GLN A 124 -11.83 38.59 -17.49
N TYR A 125 -11.69 37.28 -17.83
CA TYR A 125 -12.00 36.16 -16.93
C TYR A 125 -10.76 35.52 -16.30
N TRP A 126 -9.58 36.18 -16.28
CA TRP A 126 -8.31 35.57 -15.90
C TRP A 126 -8.30 34.87 -14.55
N LYS A 127 -8.95 35.48 -13.51
CA LYS A 127 -9.03 34.88 -12.18
C LYS A 127 -9.88 33.61 -12.17
N GLY A 128 -11.04 33.64 -12.83
CA GLY A 128 -11.94 32.49 -12.92
C GLY A 128 -11.34 31.35 -13.75
N THR A 129 -10.70 31.67 -14.86
CA THR A 129 -10.05 30.69 -15.75
C THR A 129 -8.83 30.04 -15.07
N GLY A 130 -8.03 30.84 -14.34
CA GLY A 130 -6.91 30.30 -13.55
C GLY A 130 -7.38 29.34 -12.45
N PHE A 131 -8.45 29.72 -11.74
CA PHE A 131 -9.06 28.86 -10.72
C PHE A 131 -9.63 27.57 -11.35
N LEU A 132 -10.34 27.67 -12.48
CA LEU A 132 -10.86 26.53 -13.22
C LEU A 132 -9.74 25.57 -13.64
N ALA A 133 -8.64 26.08 -14.19
CA ALA A 133 -7.51 25.26 -14.61
C ALA A 133 -6.91 24.48 -13.42
N GLY A 134 -6.64 25.13 -12.31
CA GLY A 134 -6.14 24.50 -11.10
C GLY A 134 -7.11 23.44 -10.54
N LEU A 135 -8.40 23.78 -10.42
CA LEU A 135 -9.45 22.89 -9.94
C LEU A 135 -9.59 21.65 -10.83
N THR A 136 -9.62 21.84 -12.17
CA THR A 136 -9.76 20.74 -13.11
C THR A 136 -8.56 19.78 -13.05
N VAL A 137 -7.33 20.29 -12.99
CA VAL A 137 -6.12 19.46 -12.84
C VAL A 137 -6.20 18.65 -11.54
N VAL A 138 -6.64 19.26 -10.43
CA VAL A 138 -6.80 18.55 -9.14
C VAL A 138 -7.88 17.47 -9.23
N ILE A 139 -9.04 17.76 -9.81
CA ILE A 139 -10.14 16.79 -9.97
C ILE A 139 -9.72 15.64 -10.90
N PHE A 140 -8.97 15.92 -11.98
CA PHE A 140 -8.44 14.89 -12.87
C PHE A 140 -7.40 14.02 -12.18
N ALA A 141 -6.49 14.62 -11.41
CA ALA A 141 -5.49 13.90 -10.64
C ALA A 141 -6.14 13.00 -9.56
N ALA A 142 -7.09 13.56 -8.79
CA ALA A 142 -7.83 12.81 -7.78
C ALA A 142 -8.64 11.66 -8.39
N GLY A 143 -9.19 11.86 -9.59
CA GLY A 143 -9.92 10.86 -10.33
C GLY A 143 -9.06 9.85 -11.11
N GLY A 144 -7.73 9.94 -11.03
CA GLY A 144 -6.82 8.98 -11.67
C GLY A 144 -6.71 9.10 -13.19
N LEU A 145 -7.16 10.23 -13.79
CA LEU A 145 -7.04 10.46 -15.25
C LEU A 145 -5.59 10.62 -15.72
N TYR A 146 -4.65 10.82 -14.82
CA TYR A 146 -3.22 10.90 -15.09
C TYR A 146 -2.47 9.60 -14.80
N ASN A 147 -3.15 8.53 -14.39
CA ASN A 147 -2.53 7.23 -14.22
C ASN A 147 -2.11 6.64 -15.56
N ALA A 148 -0.98 5.93 -15.57
CA ALA A 148 -0.52 5.23 -16.75
C ALA A 148 -1.52 4.12 -17.12
N ARG A 149 -2.00 4.12 -18.37
CA ARG A 149 -2.86 3.08 -18.93
C ARG A 149 -2.14 2.39 -20.09
N ARG A 150 -2.32 1.08 -20.21
CA ARG A 150 -1.73 0.28 -21.29
C ARG A 150 -2.62 0.30 -22.52
N HIS A 151 -3.92 0.14 -22.32
CA HIS A 151 -4.89 0.39 -23.39
C HIS A 151 -5.21 1.88 -23.48
N VAL A 152 -4.94 2.47 -24.65
CA VAL A 152 -5.08 3.92 -24.89
C VAL A 152 -6.29 4.15 -25.81
N SER A 153 -7.51 4.01 -25.24
CA SER A 153 -8.75 4.40 -25.94
C SER A 153 -9.27 5.70 -25.35
N ILE A 154 -9.54 6.69 -26.21
CA ILE A 154 -10.17 7.94 -25.78
C ILE A 154 -11.65 7.73 -25.43
N LEU A 155 -12.31 6.78 -26.11
CA LEU A 155 -13.73 6.50 -25.90
C LEU A 155 -14.00 5.95 -24.49
N ASP A 156 -13.08 5.13 -23.96
CA ASP A 156 -13.19 4.58 -22.61
C ASP A 156 -12.95 5.64 -21.51
N GLU A 157 -12.19 6.69 -21.86
CA GLU A 157 -11.88 7.78 -20.94
C GLU A 157 -12.94 8.90 -21.00
N LEU A 158 -13.63 9.05 -22.12
CA LEU A 158 -14.52 10.16 -22.42
C LEU A 158 -15.64 10.36 -21.38
N PRO A 159 -16.38 9.34 -20.90
CA PRO A 159 -17.42 9.53 -19.90
C PRO A 159 -16.88 10.08 -18.58
N SER A 160 -15.73 9.57 -18.17
CA SER A 160 -15.03 10.00 -16.96
C SER A 160 -14.45 11.42 -17.09
N LEU A 161 -13.94 11.76 -18.26
CA LEU A 161 -13.42 13.08 -18.59
C LEU A 161 -14.53 14.12 -18.59
N CYS A 162 -15.63 13.85 -19.32
CA CYS A 162 -16.78 14.74 -19.40
C CYS A 162 -17.44 14.96 -18.04
N GLY A 163 -17.64 13.89 -17.25
CA GLY A 163 -18.24 14.02 -15.94
C GLY A 163 -17.43 14.93 -15.00
N ARG A 164 -16.09 14.84 -15.03
CA ARG A 164 -15.22 15.69 -14.21
C ARG A 164 -15.10 17.12 -14.74
N LEU A 165 -15.11 17.31 -16.06
CA LEU A 165 -15.19 18.63 -16.66
C LEU A 165 -16.49 19.34 -16.26
N LEU A 166 -17.62 18.65 -16.34
CA LEU A 166 -18.91 19.17 -15.91
C LEU A 166 -18.92 19.50 -14.41
N ALA A 167 -18.35 18.64 -13.57
CA ALA A 167 -18.21 18.92 -12.13
C ALA A 167 -17.36 20.16 -11.87
N SER A 168 -16.21 20.32 -12.55
CA SER A 168 -15.38 21.51 -12.42
C SER A 168 -16.12 22.76 -12.89
N ALA A 169 -16.81 22.67 -14.04
CA ALA A 169 -17.59 23.76 -14.60
C ALA A 169 -18.75 24.17 -13.67
N ALA A 170 -19.47 23.21 -13.09
CA ALA A 170 -20.57 23.49 -12.16
C ALA A 170 -20.08 24.22 -10.91
N ILE A 171 -18.97 23.77 -10.31
CA ILE A 171 -18.38 24.43 -9.11
C ILE A 171 -18.03 25.88 -9.44
N VAL A 172 -17.36 26.10 -10.57
CA VAL A 172 -16.93 27.45 -10.96
C VAL A 172 -18.10 28.32 -11.37
N ALA A 173 -19.16 27.75 -12.00
CA ALA A 173 -20.40 28.43 -12.32
C ALA A 173 -21.10 28.95 -11.04
N ILE A 174 -21.23 28.10 -10.03
CA ILE A 174 -21.83 28.47 -8.74
C ILE A 174 -21.04 29.59 -8.10
N ILE A 175 -19.72 29.50 -8.03
CA ILE A 175 -18.85 30.53 -7.43
C ILE A 175 -18.96 31.82 -8.24
N SER A 176 -19.02 31.76 -9.56
CA SER A 176 -19.15 32.92 -10.43
C SER A 176 -20.50 33.61 -10.23
N ALA A 177 -21.59 32.85 -10.14
CA ALA A 177 -22.94 33.39 -9.90
C ALA A 177 -23.07 34.03 -8.51
N LEU A 178 -22.41 33.48 -7.51
CA LEU A 178 -22.39 34.06 -6.15
C LEU A 178 -21.56 35.36 -6.04
N ARG A 179 -20.58 35.55 -6.94
CA ARG A 179 -19.67 36.71 -6.91
C ARG A 179 -20.06 37.85 -7.84
N HIS A 180 -20.78 37.54 -8.91
CA HIS A 180 -21.12 38.51 -9.95
C HIS A 180 -22.63 38.56 -10.15
N GLU A 181 -23.22 39.73 -9.96
CA GLU A 181 -24.66 39.95 -10.16
C GLU A 181 -25.05 40.03 -11.66
N SER A 182 -24.08 40.25 -12.56
CA SER A 182 -24.34 40.39 -13.99
C SER A 182 -24.49 39.04 -14.67
N VAL A 183 -25.66 38.74 -15.19
CA VAL A 183 -25.96 37.54 -15.98
C VAL A 183 -25.09 37.44 -17.24
N GLU A 184 -24.80 38.59 -17.86
CA GLU A 184 -23.96 38.63 -19.09
C GLU A 184 -22.52 38.20 -18.80
N TYR A 185 -21.96 38.61 -17.65
CA TYR A 185 -20.62 38.19 -17.23
C TYR A 185 -20.57 36.69 -17.02
N VAL A 186 -21.53 36.13 -16.29
CA VAL A 186 -21.61 34.70 -16.03
C VAL A 186 -21.78 33.91 -17.33
N ALA A 187 -22.67 34.34 -18.21
CA ALA A 187 -22.89 33.71 -19.51
C ALA A 187 -21.64 33.75 -20.42
N GLY A 188 -20.96 34.90 -20.45
CA GLY A 188 -19.69 35.07 -21.18
C GLY A 188 -18.58 34.15 -20.64
N PHE A 189 -18.46 34.10 -19.32
CA PHE A 189 -17.51 33.21 -18.65
C PHE A 189 -17.82 31.72 -18.91
N MET A 190 -19.09 31.31 -18.87
CA MET A 190 -19.50 29.92 -19.17
C MET A 190 -19.22 29.52 -20.62
N ARG A 191 -19.30 30.45 -21.57
CA ARG A 191 -18.86 30.20 -22.95
C ARG A 191 -17.34 29.91 -23.02
N ALA A 192 -16.54 30.69 -22.28
CA ALA A 192 -15.10 30.45 -22.18
C ALA A 192 -14.79 29.08 -21.55
N VAL A 193 -15.54 28.67 -20.51
CA VAL A 193 -15.45 27.34 -19.89
C VAL A 193 -15.78 26.21 -20.87
N ALA A 194 -16.82 26.38 -21.69
CA ALA A 194 -17.21 25.42 -22.71
C ALA A 194 -16.12 25.25 -23.79
N VAL A 195 -15.54 26.36 -24.25
CA VAL A 195 -14.41 26.35 -25.19
C VAL A 195 -13.21 25.65 -24.59
N ALA A 196 -12.85 25.97 -23.34
CA ALA A 196 -11.77 25.31 -22.63
C ALA A 196 -11.99 23.78 -22.51
N GLY A 197 -13.20 23.36 -22.17
CA GLY A 197 -13.58 21.95 -22.10
C GLY A 197 -13.43 21.22 -23.44
N GLY A 198 -13.87 21.86 -24.54
CA GLY A 198 -13.65 21.35 -25.90
C GLY A 198 -12.17 21.21 -26.23
N LEU A 199 -11.35 22.21 -25.89
CA LEU A 199 -9.91 22.18 -26.11
C LEU A 199 -9.22 21.09 -25.29
N VAL A 200 -9.68 20.79 -24.08
CA VAL A 200 -9.18 19.65 -23.28
C VAL A 200 -9.45 18.33 -24.00
N ILE A 201 -10.64 18.14 -24.55
CA ILE A 201 -10.98 16.92 -25.30
C ILE A 201 -10.07 16.79 -26.52
N VAL A 202 -9.89 17.85 -27.29
CA VAL A 202 -8.98 17.86 -28.45
C VAL A 202 -7.54 17.59 -28.02
N GLY A 203 -7.06 18.25 -26.97
CA GLY A 203 -5.72 18.03 -26.40
C GLY A 203 -5.52 16.57 -25.97
N ARG A 204 -6.54 15.94 -25.39
CA ARG A 204 -6.51 14.53 -25.03
C ARG A 204 -6.45 13.61 -26.25
N ILE A 205 -7.20 13.90 -27.31
CA ILE A 205 -7.13 13.15 -28.57
C ILE A 205 -5.71 13.23 -29.13
N LEU A 206 -5.15 14.43 -29.20
CA LEU A 206 -3.80 14.64 -29.75
C LEU A 206 -2.72 13.95 -28.89
N THR A 207 -2.75 14.11 -27.58
CA THR A 207 -1.77 13.47 -26.67
C THR A 207 -1.86 11.95 -26.71
N ARG A 208 -3.07 11.38 -26.84
CA ARG A 208 -3.27 9.94 -26.98
C ARG A 208 -2.76 9.41 -28.32
N SER A 209 -3.09 10.11 -29.41
CA SER A 209 -2.59 9.78 -30.75
C SER A 209 -1.07 9.82 -30.80
N PHE A 210 -0.47 10.88 -30.23
CA PHE A 210 0.99 11.02 -30.13
C PHE A 210 1.61 9.89 -29.31
N THR A 211 1.04 9.58 -28.13
CA THR A 211 1.54 8.50 -27.27
C THR A 211 1.48 7.14 -27.97
N THR A 212 0.39 6.88 -28.71
CA THR A 212 0.24 5.65 -29.48
C THR A 212 1.26 5.56 -30.61
N LEU A 213 1.50 6.67 -31.31
CA LEU A 213 2.52 6.75 -32.35
C LEU A 213 3.92 6.55 -31.79
N ALA A 214 4.26 7.24 -30.69
CA ALA A 214 5.55 7.12 -30.01
C ALA A 214 5.81 5.68 -29.53
N ARG A 215 4.78 4.99 -29.02
CA ARG A 215 4.89 3.56 -28.65
C ARG A 215 5.07 2.66 -29.89
N LYS A 216 4.32 2.89 -30.98
CA LYS A 216 4.48 2.13 -32.23
C LYS A 216 5.89 2.28 -32.82
N GLN A 217 6.46 3.48 -32.72
CA GLN A 217 7.82 3.77 -33.18
C GLN A 217 8.90 3.43 -32.16
N ARG A 218 8.53 2.83 -31.00
CA ARG A 218 9.46 2.44 -29.93
C ARG A 218 10.26 3.58 -29.31
N TRP A 219 9.78 4.82 -29.40
CA TRP A 219 10.39 5.96 -28.74
C TRP A 219 10.20 5.93 -27.23
N VAL A 220 9.09 5.30 -26.79
CA VAL A 220 8.74 5.12 -25.38
C VAL A 220 8.44 3.64 -25.17
N GLU A 221 9.43 2.90 -24.70
CA GLU A 221 9.28 1.50 -24.29
C GLU A 221 9.69 1.34 -22.83
N HIS A 222 9.01 0.45 -22.11
CA HIS A 222 9.33 0.04 -20.75
C HIS A 222 9.72 -1.43 -20.77
N ASN A 223 10.84 -1.77 -20.16
CA ASN A 223 11.25 -3.15 -20.03
C ASN A 223 10.33 -3.88 -19.05
N ALA A 224 9.72 -4.97 -19.53
CA ALA A 224 8.74 -5.75 -18.78
C ALA A 224 9.26 -7.16 -18.53
N ILE A 225 9.32 -7.54 -17.26
CA ILE A 225 9.53 -8.92 -16.80
C ILE A 225 8.15 -9.52 -16.51
N ILE A 226 7.92 -10.76 -16.95
CA ILE A 226 6.71 -11.50 -16.60
C ILE A 226 7.08 -12.51 -15.50
N ILE A 227 6.41 -12.44 -14.36
CA ILE A 227 6.54 -13.39 -13.26
C ILE A 227 5.48 -14.45 -13.44
N GLY A 228 5.92 -15.66 -13.73
CA GLY A 228 5.10 -16.78 -14.13
C GLY A 228 5.57 -17.36 -15.46
N ALA A 229 5.37 -18.64 -15.66
CA ALA A 229 5.72 -19.36 -16.87
C ALA A 229 4.59 -20.29 -17.37
N GLY A 230 3.37 -20.03 -16.97
CA GLY A 230 2.18 -20.73 -17.42
C GLY A 230 1.64 -20.22 -18.77
N PRO A 231 0.50 -20.77 -19.25
CA PRO A 231 -0.07 -20.43 -20.55
C PRO A 231 -0.39 -18.95 -20.74
N VAL A 232 -0.86 -18.27 -19.68
CA VAL A 232 -1.21 -16.84 -19.73
C VAL A 232 0.06 -15.99 -19.84
N ALA A 233 1.13 -16.34 -19.13
CA ALA A 233 2.43 -15.68 -19.24
C ALA A 233 3.00 -15.79 -20.67
N VAL A 234 2.89 -16.96 -21.28
CA VAL A 234 3.33 -17.22 -22.67
C VAL A 234 2.52 -16.37 -23.65
N GLU A 235 1.20 -16.32 -23.49
CA GLU A 235 0.34 -15.50 -24.36
C GLU A 235 0.62 -14.00 -24.20
N LEU A 236 0.82 -13.52 -22.96
CA LEU A 236 1.25 -12.14 -22.71
C LEU A 236 2.58 -11.83 -23.41
N ALA A 237 3.56 -12.73 -23.31
CA ALA A 237 4.85 -12.56 -23.96
C ALA A 237 4.71 -12.48 -25.50
N ARG A 238 3.84 -13.30 -26.10
CA ARG A 238 3.52 -13.25 -27.53
C ARG A 238 2.86 -11.93 -27.91
N LEU A 239 1.86 -11.48 -27.15
CA LEU A 239 1.16 -10.21 -27.39
C LEU A 239 2.09 -9.01 -27.29
N LEU A 240 2.98 -8.97 -26.30
CA LEU A 240 3.94 -7.87 -26.13
C LEU A 240 4.97 -7.84 -27.26
N ARG A 241 5.43 -8.98 -27.75
CA ARG A 241 6.33 -9.05 -28.91
C ARG A 241 5.65 -8.62 -30.21
N ARG A 242 4.37 -8.97 -30.38
CA ARG A 242 3.61 -8.71 -31.60
C ARG A 242 3.10 -7.27 -31.69
N TYR A 243 2.76 -6.63 -30.55
CA TYR A 243 2.08 -5.33 -30.51
C TYR A 243 2.84 -4.28 -29.68
N PRO A 244 3.79 -3.54 -30.27
CA PRO A 244 4.55 -2.48 -29.58
C PRO A 244 3.68 -1.34 -29.04
N ARG A 245 2.43 -1.21 -29.50
CA ARG A 245 1.45 -0.19 -29.06
C ARG A 245 1.19 -0.17 -27.55
N TYR A 246 1.47 -1.28 -26.84
CA TYR A 246 1.34 -1.33 -25.38
C TYR A 246 2.50 -0.61 -24.67
N GLY A 247 3.57 -0.26 -25.40
CA GLY A 247 4.76 0.41 -24.86
C GLY A 247 5.51 -0.45 -23.84
N LEU A 248 5.43 -1.77 -23.99
CA LEU A 248 6.12 -2.75 -23.16
C LEU A 248 7.02 -3.62 -24.05
N ARG A 249 8.29 -3.70 -23.66
CA ARG A 249 9.27 -4.59 -24.27
C ARG A 249 9.39 -5.82 -23.38
N PHE A 250 8.99 -6.97 -23.88
CA PHE A 250 9.17 -8.21 -23.17
C PHE A 250 10.66 -8.54 -23.04
N THR A 251 11.15 -8.70 -21.80
CA THR A 251 12.55 -8.99 -21.50
C THR A 251 12.75 -10.48 -21.23
N GLY A 252 11.84 -11.11 -20.48
CA GLY A 252 11.86 -12.55 -20.19
C GLY A 252 10.91 -12.94 -19.07
N LEU A 253 10.90 -14.24 -18.79
CA LEU A 253 10.10 -14.88 -17.76
C LEU A 253 10.92 -15.05 -16.48
N VAL A 254 10.23 -15.06 -15.34
CA VAL A 254 10.78 -15.40 -14.02
C VAL A 254 9.86 -16.42 -13.38
N ASP A 255 10.34 -17.66 -13.21
CA ASP A 255 9.63 -18.72 -12.49
C ASP A 255 10.61 -19.81 -12.06
N THR A 256 10.20 -20.69 -11.16
CA THR A 256 10.96 -21.85 -10.72
C THR A 256 10.82 -23.03 -11.67
N GLU A 257 9.63 -23.22 -12.24
CA GLU A 257 9.28 -24.35 -13.12
C GLU A 257 8.57 -23.84 -14.37
N PRO A 258 9.28 -23.67 -15.49
CA PRO A 258 8.66 -23.26 -16.75
C PRO A 258 7.77 -24.38 -17.33
N SER A 259 6.59 -24.00 -17.82
CA SER A 259 5.74 -24.93 -18.58
C SER A 259 6.40 -25.34 -19.90
N ALA A 260 5.96 -26.45 -20.50
CA ALA A 260 6.46 -26.90 -21.80
C ALA A 260 6.37 -25.84 -22.89
N ASP A 261 5.27 -25.05 -22.89
CA ASP A 261 5.05 -23.96 -23.85
C ASP A 261 5.95 -22.73 -23.61
N ALA A 262 6.48 -22.58 -22.39
CA ALA A 262 7.39 -21.50 -22.02
C ALA A 262 8.85 -21.80 -22.43
N SER A 263 9.19 -23.04 -22.79
CA SER A 263 10.57 -23.46 -23.13
C SER A 263 11.19 -22.68 -24.31
N ALA A 264 10.37 -22.11 -25.20
CA ALA A 264 10.81 -21.27 -26.32
C ALA A 264 11.04 -19.79 -25.94
N LEU A 265 10.75 -19.39 -24.71
CA LEU A 265 10.90 -18.02 -24.22
C LEU A 265 12.10 -17.90 -23.27
N PRO A 266 12.79 -16.75 -23.25
CA PRO A 266 13.92 -16.58 -22.34
C PRO A 266 13.46 -16.61 -20.88
N LEU A 267 13.93 -17.59 -20.13
CA LEU A 267 13.86 -17.62 -18.68
C LEU A 267 15.05 -16.83 -18.13
N LEU A 268 14.80 -15.77 -17.36
CA LEU A 268 15.85 -14.90 -16.85
C LEU A 268 16.47 -15.44 -15.57
N CYS A 269 15.63 -15.80 -14.62
CA CYS A 269 16.06 -16.21 -13.28
C CYS A 269 14.90 -16.87 -12.52
N THR A 270 15.21 -17.38 -11.33
CA THR A 270 14.22 -17.79 -10.35
C THR A 270 13.63 -16.58 -9.62
N LEU A 271 12.53 -16.78 -8.89
CA LEU A 271 11.88 -15.71 -8.12
C LEU A 271 12.84 -15.09 -7.08
N ASP A 272 13.73 -15.88 -6.50
CA ASP A 272 14.66 -15.44 -5.46
C ASP A 272 15.77 -14.52 -5.99
N GLU A 273 16.13 -14.67 -7.24
CA GLU A 273 17.17 -13.87 -7.92
C GLU A 273 16.62 -12.60 -8.58
N LEU A 274 15.31 -12.35 -8.46
CA LEU A 274 14.64 -11.21 -9.10
C LEU A 274 15.28 -9.87 -8.72
N ASP A 275 15.75 -9.72 -7.47
CA ASP A 275 16.38 -8.49 -6.97
C ASP A 275 17.65 -8.11 -7.77
N THR A 276 18.43 -9.09 -8.18
CA THR A 276 19.66 -8.91 -8.96
C THR A 276 19.36 -8.71 -10.44
N MET A 277 18.26 -9.30 -10.90
CA MET A 277 17.90 -9.27 -12.31
C MET A 277 17.22 -7.94 -12.69
N ILE A 278 16.38 -7.35 -11.82
CA ILE A 278 15.71 -6.07 -12.08
C ILE A 278 16.68 -4.97 -12.52
N PRO A 279 17.79 -4.68 -11.79
CA PRO A 279 18.75 -3.66 -12.24
C PRO A 279 19.53 -4.09 -13.48
N THR A 280 19.81 -5.39 -13.67
CA THR A 280 20.58 -5.91 -14.79
C THR A 280 19.86 -5.71 -16.12
N VAL A 281 18.54 -5.96 -16.16
CA VAL A 281 17.72 -5.78 -17.37
C VAL A 281 17.02 -4.42 -17.41
N GLU A 282 17.30 -3.54 -16.44
CA GLU A 282 16.65 -2.24 -16.28
C GLU A 282 15.12 -2.34 -16.34
N ALA A 283 14.56 -3.27 -15.58
CA ALA A 283 13.11 -3.50 -15.60
C ALA A 283 12.35 -2.30 -15.03
N ASP A 284 11.32 -1.87 -15.77
CA ASP A 284 10.40 -0.81 -15.35
C ASP A 284 9.06 -1.38 -14.89
N VAL A 285 8.70 -2.57 -15.38
CA VAL A 285 7.38 -3.17 -15.21
C VAL A 285 7.52 -4.65 -14.85
N LEU A 286 6.79 -5.05 -13.82
CA LEU A 286 6.61 -6.45 -13.44
C LEU A 286 5.15 -6.84 -13.75
N LEU A 287 4.98 -7.90 -14.55
CA LEU A 287 3.68 -8.48 -14.90
C LEU A 287 3.53 -9.81 -14.17
N LEU A 288 2.70 -9.87 -13.15
CA LEU A 288 2.40 -11.12 -12.44
C LEU A 288 1.29 -11.84 -13.19
N ALA A 289 1.61 -13.03 -13.70
CA ALA A 289 0.68 -13.91 -14.40
C ALA A 289 0.46 -15.22 -13.61
N ASP A 290 0.29 -16.32 -14.33
CA ASP A 290 0.10 -17.66 -13.80
C ASP A 290 1.43 -18.29 -13.36
N THR A 291 1.81 -18.07 -12.12
CA THR A 291 2.98 -18.68 -11.49
C THR A 291 2.58 -19.83 -10.56
N THR A 292 3.47 -20.82 -10.44
CA THR A 292 3.35 -21.94 -9.50
C THR A 292 3.79 -21.57 -8.08
N SER A 293 4.48 -20.44 -7.93
CA SER A 293 4.99 -19.98 -6.63
C SER A 293 3.87 -19.67 -5.64
N PRO A 294 3.99 -20.07 -4.37
CA PRO A 294 3.01 -19.77 -3.32
C PRO A 294 2.84 -18.27 -3.11
N GLU A 295 1.60 -17.81 -2.89
CA GLU A 295 1.28 -16.38 -2.71
C GLU A 295 2.09 -15.69 -1.60
N PRO A 296 2.34 -16.30 -0.41
CA PRO A 296 3.18 -15.69 0.61
C PRO A 296 4.60 -15.38 0.12
N ARG A 297 5.20 -16.30 -0.66
CA ARG A 297 6.55 -16.12 -1.21
C ARG A 297 6.59 -15.02 -2.27
N LEU A 298 5.59 -14.96 -3.14
CA LEU A 298 5.42 -13.88 -4.10
C LEU A 298 5.34 -12.53 -3.41
N MET A 299 4.50 -12.41 -2.38
CA MET A 299 4.34 -11.17 -1.63
C MET A 299 5.63 -10.75 -0.92
N GLU A 300 6.38 -11.70 -0.37
CA GLU A 300 7.69 -11.44 0.24
C GLU A 300 8.66 -10.81 -0.77
N VAL A 301 8.80 -11.43 -1.94
CA VAL A 301 9.73 -10.95 -2.98
C VAL A 301 9.27 -9.62 -3.57
N LEU A 302 7.99 -9.48 -3.91
CA LEU A 302 7.46 -8.26 -4.50
C LEU A 302 7.52 -7.05 -3.56
N ARG A 303 7.60 -7.26 -2.25
CA ARG A 303 7.78 -6.21 -1.23
C ARG A 303 9.23 -5.77 -1.07
N ARG A 304 10.21 -6.46 -1.68
CA ARG A 304 11.63 -6.08 -1.58
C ARG A 304 11.90 -4.73 -2.23
N PRO A 305 12.91 -3.98 -1.76
CA PRO A 305 13.24 -2.64 -2.26
C PRO A 305 13.52 -2.57 -3.76
N ALA A 306 14.10 -3.62 -4.35
CA ALA A 306 14.39 -3.66 -5.77
C ALA A 306 13.12 -3.59 -6.63
N CYS A 307 12.04 -4.27 -6.20
CA CYS A 307 10.74 -4.26 -6.88
C CYS A 307 9.98 -2.92 -6.73
N ALA A 308 10.33 -2.12 -5.71
CA ALA A 308 9.62 -0.87 -5.41
C ALA A 308 9.74 0.20 -6.50
N GLY A 309 10.76 0.09 -7.35
CA GLY A 309 10.97 0.99 -8.50
C GLY A 309 10.15 0.63 -9.74
N CYS A 310 9.59 -0.57 -9.79
CA CYS A 310 8.85 -1.11 -10.93
C CYS A 310 7.34 -0.94 -10.77
N ASP A 311 6.65 -0.68 -11.87
CA ASP A 311 5.18 -0.71 -11.90
C ASP A 311 4.71 -2.18 -11.90
N LEU A 312 3.97 -2.59 -10.87
CA LEU A 312 3.44 -3.95 -10.76
C LEU A 312 2.04 -4.04 -11.39
N TRP A 313 1.87 -4.99 -12.30
CA TRP A 313 0.62 -5.33 -12.93
C TRP A 313 0.31 -6.80 -12.68
N VAL A 314 -0.93 -7.09 -12.33
CA VAL A 314 -1.38 -8.44 -11.98
C VAL A 314 -2.47 -8.88 -12.92
N VAL A 315 -2.36 -10.08 -13.47
CA VAL A 315 -3.45 -10.75 -14.17
C VAL A 315 -4.32 -11.44 -13.12
N PRO A 316 -5.62 -11.12 -13.03
CA PRO A 316 -6.52 -11.81 -12.11
C PRO A 316 -6.60 -13.31 -12.43
N ARG A 317 -6.50 -14.18 -11.43
CA ARG A 317 -6.57 -15.66 -11.65
C ARG A 317 -7.87 -16.12 -12.29
N LEU A 318 -8.98 -15.42 -12.04
CA LEU A 318 -10.31 -15.73 -12.57
C LEU A 318 -10.71 -14.81 -13.73
N TRP A 319 -9.77 -14.35 -14.52
CA TRP A 319 -10.05 -13.41 -15.60
C TRP A 319 -11.03 -13.93 -16.67
N GLY A 320 -11.10 -15.26 -16.87
CA GLY A 320 -12.04 -15.91 -17.78
C GLY A 320 -13.49 -15.95 -17.29
N SER A 321 -13.76 -15.66 -16.00
CA SER A 321 -15.11 -15.79 -15.41
C SER A 321 -16.00 -14.56 -15.62
N HIS A 322 -15.58 -13.56 -16.38
CA HIS A 322 -16.30 -12.29 -16.65
C HIS A 322 -16.73 -11.50 -15.39
N ALA A 323 -16.30 -11.92 -14.20
CA ALA A 323 -16.52 -11.21 -12.93
C ALA A 323 -15.58 -9.98 -12.83
N GLN A 324 -15.60 -9.12 -13.86
CA GLN A 324 -14.72 -7.97 -13.92
C GLN A 324 -15.35 -6.78 -13.23
N GLY A 325 -14.82 -6.47 -12.05
CA GLY A 325 -15.03 -5.19 -11.42
C GLY A 325 -14.45 -4.05 -12.29
N ARG A 326 -14.98 -2.92 -12.14
CA ARG A 326 -15.01 -1.67 -12.91
C ARG A 326 -13.72 -1.09 -13.50
N ILE A 327 -12.51 -1.64 -13.27
CA ILE A 327 -11.24 -1.02 -13.72
C ILE A 327 -10.18 -2.09 -13.95
N SER A 328 -10.20 -2.72 -15.08
CA SER A 328 -9.03 -3.43 -15.59
C SER A 328 -8.56 -2.76 -16.87
N ASP A 329 -7.28 -2.46 -16.95
CA ASP A 329 -6.59 -2.23 -18.22
C ASP A 329 -6.44 -3.59 -18.90
N HIS A 330 -6.16 -3.64 -20.20
CA HIS A 330 -6.02 -4.92 -20.89
C HIS A 330 -4.87 -4.92 -21.89
N ILE A 331 -4.26 -6.09 -22.05
CA ILE A 331 -3.25 -6.37 -23.06
C ILE A 331 -3.82 -7.46 -23.99
N GLY A 332 -4.25 -7.08 -25.19
CA GLY A 332 -5.08 -7.97 -26.00
C GLY A 332 -6.44 -8.20 -25.34
N ALA A 333 -6.79 -9.46 -25.11
CA ALA A 333 -8.00 -9.86 -24.38
C ALA A 333 -7.73 -10.15 -22.89
N ILE A 334 -6.46 -10.04 -22.43
CA ILE A 334 -6.07 -10.36 -21.06
C ILE A 334 -6.20 -9.11 -20.20
N PRO A 335 -7.11 -9.09 -19.19
CA PRO A 335 -7.23 -7.99 -18.27
C PRO A 335 -6.00 -7.94 -17.35
N VAL A 336 -5.52 -6.72 -17.10
CA VAL A 336 -4.41 -6.47 -16.19
C VAL A 336 -4.81 -5.39 -15.20
N VAL A 337 -4.56 -5.63 -13.93
CA VAL A 337 -4.85 -4.70 -12.85
C VAL A 337 -3.54 -4.12 -12.35
N GLN A 338 -3.40 -2.81 -12.39
CA GLN A 338 -2.25 -2.18 -11.79
C GLN A 338 -2.34 -2.32 -10.27
N ALA A 339 -1.43 -3.11 -9.69
CA ALA A 339 -1.27 -3.14 -8.26
C ALA A 339 -0.74 -1.79 -7.78
N ARG A 340 -1.27 -1.30 -6.68
CA ARG A 340 -0.76 -0.05 -6.08
C ARG A 340 0.67 -0.26 -5.65
N HIS A 341 1.50 0.77 -5.80
CA HIS A 341 2.89 0.70 -5.34
C HIS A 341 2.94 0.30 -3.86
N MET A 342 3.72 -0.73 -3.57
CA MET A 342 3.92 -1.24 -2.20
C MET A 342 4.77 -0.30 -1.33
N MET A 343 5.22 0.83 -1.89
CA MET A 343 5.99 1.86 -1.19
C MET A 343 5.55 3.27 -1.59
N LEU A 344 5.64 4.19 -0.64
CA LEU A 344 5.45 5.62 -0.91
C LEU A 344 6.66 6.16 -1.70
N SER A 345 6.48 6.49 -2.97
CA SER A 345 7.54 7.00 -3.84
C SER A 345 7.09 8.21 -4.66
N GLY A 346 8.05 8.97 -5.17
CA GLY A 346 7.80 10.08 -6.08
C GLY A 346 6.88 11.18 -5.53
N PRO A 347 5.93 11.71 -6.34
CA PRO A 347 5.06 12.82 -5.94
C PRO A 347 4.20 12.53 -4.71
N ARG A 348 3.82 11.26 -4.50
CA ARG A 348 3.04 10.84 -3.33
C ARG A 348 3.81 11.06 -2.03
N ARG A 349 5.12 10.75 -2.02
CA ARG A 349 5.99 11.01 -0.86
C ARG A 349 6.10 12.50 -0.57
N VAL A 350 6.24 13.33 -1.61
CA VAL A 350 6.30 14.79 -1.46
C VAL A 350 4.97 15.32 -0.92
N ALA A 351 3.84 14.91 -1.48
CA ALA A 351 2.52 15.30 -1.01
C ALA A 351 2.27 14.89 0.45
N LYS A 352 2.65 13.65 0.81
CA LYS A 352 2.59 13.17 2.20
C LYS A 352 3.43 14.05 3.13
N ARG A 353 4.67 14.33 2.76
CA ARG A 353 5.58 15.14 3.58
C ARG A 353 5.09 16.58 3.73
N ALA A 354 4.58 17.19 2.66
CA ALA A 354 4.01 18.53 2.70
C ALA A 354 2.79 18.58 3.63
N SER A 355 1.87 17.61 3.53
CA SER A 355 0.70 17.53 4.42
C SER A 355 1.10 17.32 5.88
N ASP A 356 2.13 16.51 6.16
CA ASP A 356 2.64 16.28 7.52
C ASP A 356 3.21 17.57 8.13
N ILE A 357 3.98 18.36 7.36
CA ILE A 357 4.57 19.62 7.81
C ILE A 357 3.45 20.64 8.10
N VAL A 358 2.50 20.79 7.17
CA VAL A 358 1.38 21.74 7.34
C VAL A 358 0.54 21.37 8.55
N PHE A 359 0.19 20.09 8.69
CA PHE A 359 -0.62 19.64 9.83
C PHE A 359 0.12 19.80 11.16
N ALA A 360 1.38 19.34 11.24
CA ALA A 360 2.14 19.42 12.48
C ALA A 360 2.45 20.87 12.88
N GLY A 361 2.76 21.73 11.90
CA GLY A 361 2.99 23.16 12.15
C GLY A 361 1.73 23.86 12.66
N LEU A 362 0.57 23.63 12.00
CA LEU A 362 -0.70 24.17 12.43
C LEU A 362 -1.12 23.64 13.82
N ALA A 363 -0.96 22.33 14.04
CA ALA A 363 -1.26 21.73 15.33
C ALA A 363 -0.39 22.30 16.46
N LEU A 364 0.91 22.50 16.23
CA LEU A 364 1.79 23.15 17.23
C LEU A 364 1.40 24.60 17.49
N ALA A 365 1.05 25.36 16.45
CA ALA A 365 0.60 26.74 16.61
C ALA A 365 -0.69 26.84 17.43
N VAL A 366 -1.71 26.03 17.07
CA VAL A 366 -3.02 26.05 17.74
C VAL A 366 -2.94 25.46 19.16
N LEU A 367 -2.18 24.39 19.36
CA LEU A 367 -2.05 23.71 20.65
C LEU A 367 -0.93 24.27 21.52
N SER A 368 -0.24 25.35 21.10
CA SER A 368 0.86 25.96 21.89
C SER A 368 0.47 26.33 23.32
N PRO A 369 -0.74 26.88 23.65
CA PRO A 369 -1.13 27.13 25.02
C PRO A 369 -1.28 25.85 25.84
N VAL A 370 -1.85 24.79 25.23
CA VAL A 370 -2.01 23.47 25.87
C VAL A 370 -0.64 22.84 26.12
N PHE A 371 0.27 22.97 25.14
CA PHE A 371 1.64 22.50 25.28
C PHE A 371 2.36 23.16 26.46
N LEU A 372 2.21 24.48 26.61
CA LEU A 372 2.78 25.22 27.74
C LEU A 372 2.19 24.76 29.08
N LEU A 373 0.87 24.59 29.15
CA LEU A 373 0.20 24.09 30.37
C LEU A 373 0.70 22.68 30.73
N CYS A 374 0.83 21.77 29.76
CA CYS A 374 1.38 20.44 29.98
C CYS A 374 2.84 20.49 30.45
N ALA A 375 3.64 21.40 29.90
CA ALA A 375 5.03 21.59 30.30
C ALA A 375 5.13 22.05 31.77
N ILE A 376 4.31 23.05 32.15
CA ILE A 376 4.23 23.56 33.52
C ILE A 376 3.74 22.46 34.48
N ALA A 377 2.67 21.74 34.12
CA ALA A 377 2.14 20.65 34.94
C ALA A 377 3.16 19.54 35.17
N THR A 378 3.91 19.16 34.10
CA THR A 378 4.98 18.15 34.19
C THR A 378 6.14 18.64 35.07
N PHE A 379 6.48 19.94 35.00
CA PHE A 379 7.53 20.53 35.84
C PHE A 379 7.19 20.41 37.32
N PHE A 380 5.94 20.73 37.70
CA PHE A 380 5.47 20.66 39.09
C PHE A 380 5.20 19.22 39.60
N ASP A 381 5.01 18.23 38.71
CA ASP A 381 4.82 16.81 39.11
C ASP A 381 6.09 16.18 39.69
N GLY A 382 7.11 16.97 39.91
CA GLY A 382 8.35 16.64 40.64
C GLY A 382 9.28 15.69 39.88
N GLY A 383 10.46 16.15 39.57
CA GLY A 383 11.53 15.40 38.92
C GLY A 383 12.31 16.24 37.92
N ARG A 384 13.52 15.79 37.58
CA ARG A 384 14.37 16.48 36.59
C ARG A 384 13.86 16.28 35.17
N GLY A 385 13.61 17.39 34.45
CA GLY A 385 13.26 17.41 33.03
C GLY A 385 11.76 17.32 32.74
N ILE A 386 11.32 18.05 31.71
CA ILE A 386 9.93 18.09 31.23
C ILE A 386 9.69 16.99 30.20
N PHE A 387 10.70 16.68 29.39
CA PHE A 387 10.60 15.74 28.29
C PHE A 387 11.27 14.40 28.65
N PHE A 388 10.60 13.33 28.21
CA PHE A 388 11.11 11.97 28.17
C PHE A 388 11.51 11.64 26.73
N ARG A 389 12.69 11.07 26.54
CA ARG A 389 13.19 10.61 25.24
C ARG A 389 13.37 9.11 25.28
N GLN A 390 12.98 8.44 24.20
CA GLN A 390 13.12 7.00 24.09
C GLN A 390 13.47 6.62 22.66
N GLU A 391 14.42 5.71 22.53
CA GLU A 391 14.80 5.17 21.24
C GLU A 391 13.69 4.28 20.66
N ARG A 392 13.39 4.50 19.40
CA ARG A 392 12.41 3.78 18.60
C ARG A 392 12.95 3.52 17.21
N ILE A 393 12.41 2.50 16.56
CA ILE A 393 12.76 2.15 15.19
C ILE A 393 11.82 2.88 14.23
N GLY A 394 12.40 3.60 13.28
CA GLY A 394 11.71 4.37 12.24
C GLY A 394 11.79 3.75 10.86
N GLN A 395 11.68 4.59 9.82
CA GLN A 395 11.72 4.15 8.43
C GLN A 395 13.05 3.47 8.08
N GLY A 396 12.97 2.32 7.38
CA GLY A 396 14.14 1.55 6.96
C GLY A 396 14.91 0.91 8.10
N GLY A 397 14.28 0.71 9.27
CA GLY A 397 14.94 0.13 10.44
C GLY A 397 15.87 1.10 11.20
N LYS A 398 15.89 2.38 10.84
CA LYS A 398 16.78 3.38 11.46
C LYS A 398 16.28 3.80 12.83
N PRO A 399 17.12 3.80 13.88
CA PRO A 399 16.75 4.28 15.20
C PRO A 399 16.59 5.80 15.22
N PHE A 400 15.66 6.30 16.04
CA PHE A 400 15.47 7.71 16.31
C PHE A 400 14.90 7.93 17.72
N GLN A 401 14.97 9.15 18.24
CA GLN A 401 14.49 9.50 19.57
C GLN A 401 13.08 10.08 19.51
N VAL A 402 12.10 9.35 20.05
CA VAL A 402 10.74 9.86 20.26
C VAL A 402 10.76 10.78 21.49
N ILE A 403 10.11 11.96 21.36
CA ILE A 403 9.98 12.95 22.41
C ILE A 403 8.55 12.92 22.96
N LYS A 404 8.40 12.81 24.28
CA LYS A 404 7.11 12.86 25.00
C LYS A 404 7.21 13.75 26.22
N PHE A 405 6.07 14.19 26.78
CA PHE A 405 6.08 14.69 28.14
C PHE A 405 6.35 13.54 29.12
N ARG A 406 7.08 13.84 30.17
CA ARG A 406 7.41 12.85 31.20
C ARG A 406 6.20 12.64 32.11
N THR A 407 5.57 11.49 32.03
CA THR A 407 4.39 11.10 32.82
C THR A 407 4.67 10.00 33.84
N MET A 408 5.90 9.50 33.89
CA MET A 408 6.33 8.41 34.79
C MET A 408 7.80 8.63 35.15
N ARG A 409 8.20 8.18 36.31
CA ARG A 409 9.61 8.14 36.75
C ARG A 409 10.13 6.72 36.55
N PRO A 410 10.94 6.46 35.50
CA PRO A 410 11.56 5.15 35.34
C PRO A 410 12.54 4.90 36.48
N LEU A 411 12.62 3.66 36.95
CA LEU A 411 13.64 3.23 37.94
C LEU A 411 14.99 3.08 37.26
N ASP A 412 14.98 2.57 36.02
CA ASP A 412 16.16 2.30 35.21
C ASP A 412 15.83 2.50 33.72
N GLU A 413 16.84 2.88 32.89
CA GLU A 413 16.70 2.99 31.45
C GLU A 413 16.45 1.62 30.79
N HIS A 414 17.08 0.55 31.31
CA HIS A 414 16.91 -0.81 30.81
C HIS A 414 15.45 -1.29 30.97
N GLU A 415 14.83 -1.04 32.11
CA GLU A 415 13.42 -1.34 32.34
C GLU A 415 12.51 -0.66 31.32
N SER A 416 12.80 0.59 30.97
CA SER A 416 12.02 1.35 30.00
C SER A 416 12.09 0.79 28.58
N GLN A 417 13.12 0.04 28.24
CA GLN A 417 13.33 -0.55 26.92
C GLN A 417 12.71 -1.95 26.77
N THR A 418 12.72 -2.77 27.82
CA THR A 418 12.37 -4.19 27.76
C THR A 418 10.98 -4.53 28.28
N ASN A 419 10.47 -3.80 29.27
CA ASN A 419 9.14 -4.08 29.83
C ASN A 419 8.04 -3.53 28.91
N TRP A 420 7.12 -4.40 28.49
CA TRP A 420 5.99 -4.00 27.64
C TRP A 420 5.18 -2.91 28.34
N SER A 421 4.07 -2.98 28.71
CA SER A 421 3.28 -1.95 29.38
C SER A 421 2.65 -2.57 30.64
N ILE A 422 2.86 -1.93 31.78
CA ILE A 422 2.22 -2.37 33.00
C ILE A 422 0.95 -1.55 33.18
N ALA A 423 -0.19 -2.20 33.09
CA ALA A 423 -1.47 -1.58 33.42
C ALA A 423 -1.52 -1.25 34.90
N GLY A 424 -1.84 -0.01 35.26
CA GLY A 424 -1.97 0.40 36.66
C GLY A 424 -0.65 0.66 37.42
N ASP A 425 0.42 0.99 36.69
CA ASP A 425 1.70 1.34 37.32
C ASP A 425 1.55 2.48 38.34
N ARG A 426 1.87 2.19 39.61
CA ARG A 426 1.76 3.13 40.75
C ARG A 426 2.66 4.36 40.64
N ARG A 427 3.68 4.31 39.77
CA ARG A 427 4.62 5.42 39.53
C ARG A 427 4.01 6.54 38.66
N ILE A 428 2.83 6.32 38.12
CA ILE A 428 2.12 7.31 37.31
C ILE A 428 1.27 8.17 38.24
N GLY A 429 1.67 9.43 38.42
CA GLY A 429 0.92 10.42 39.21
C GLY A 429 -0.44 10.78 38.55
N PRO A 430 -1.28 11.55 39.26
CA PRO A 430 -2.60 11.96 38.74
C PRO A 430 -2.48 12.77 37.45
N ILE A 431 -1.53 13.69 37.36
CA ILE A 431 -1.24 14.47 36.14
C ILE A 431 -0.82 13.57 34.99
N GLY A 432 0.10 12.64 35.22
CA GLY A 432 0.55 11.68 34.24
C GLY A 432 -0.59 10.78 33.71
N ARG A 433 -1.51 10.35 34.60
CA ARG A 433 -2.70 9.57 34.21
C ARG A 433 -3.64 10.36 33.32
N PHE A 434 -3.90 11.63 33.67
CA PHE A 434 -4.71 12.53 32.84
C PHE A 434 -4.10 12.73 31.47
N MET A 435 -2.79 13.05 31.39
CA MET A 435 -2.08 13.27 30.12
C MET A 435 -2.10 12.03 29.23
N ARG A 436 -1.88 10.82 29.80
CA ARG A 436 -1.94 9.55 29.04
C ARG A 436 -3.34 9.24 28.56
N ARG A 437 -4.37 9.47 29.39
CA ARG A 437 -5.77 9.25 29.02
C ARG A 437 -6.22 10.15 27.87
N THR A 438 -5.69 11.36 27.81
CA THR A 438 -5.98 12.36 26.77
C THR A 438 -4.97 12.34 25.64
N SER A 439 -3.92 11.50 25.70
CA SER A 439 -2.79 11.45 24.77
C SER A 439 -2.02 12.78 24.65
N LEU A 440 -2.16 13.70 25.62
CA LEU A 440 -1.43 14.96 25.64
C LEU A 440 0.07 14.76 25.86
N ASP A 441 0.46 13.65 26.48
CA ASP A 441 1.87 13.28 26.67
C ASP A 441 2.59 13.05 25.32
N GLU A 442 1.88 12.81 24.25
CA GLU A 442 2.43 12.56 22.91
C GLU A 442 2.57 13.84 22.06
N LEU A 443 2.07 15.02 22.53
CA LEU A 443 2.17 16.28 21.77
C LEU A 443 3.60 16.65 21.33
N PRO A 444 4.68 16.41 22.13
CA PRO A 444 6.04 16.73 21.68
C PRO A 444 6.51 15.95 20.44
N GLN A 445 5.83 14.87 20.07
CA GLN A 445 6.13 14.13 18.84
C GLN A 445 5.79 14.94 17.57
N LEU A 446 4.97 16.01 17.66
CA LEU A 446 4.76 16.94 16.55
C LEU A 446 6.09 17.56 16.10
N TRP A 447 7.04 17.75 17.01
CA TRP A 447 8.40 18.17 16.65
C TRP A 447 9.17 17.09 15.89
N ASN A 448 9.04 15.81 16.26
CA ASN A 448 9.63 14.72 15.49
C ASN A 448 9.06 14.66 14.06
N ILE A 449 7.76 14.99 13.90
CA ILE A 449 7.13 15.06 12.57
C ILE A 449 7.73 16.23 11.75
N LEU A 450 7.87 17.42 12.32
CA LEU A 450 8.48 18.56 11.63
C LEU A 450 9.92 18.29 11.23
N ARG A 451 10.69 17.62 12.10
CA ARG A 451 12.08 17.22 11.82
C ARG A 451 12.16 16.15 10.73
N GLY A 452 11.17 15.30 10.58
CA GLY A 452 11.09 14.26 9.55
C GLY A 452 11.40 12.85 10.04
N ASP A 453 11.56 12.66 11.34
CA ASP A 453 11.72 11.32 11.94
C ASP A 453 10.42 10.54 11.89
N MET A 454 9.29 11.26 11.95
CA MET A 454 7.94 10.71 12.00
C MET A 454 7.02 11.38 10.97
N THR A 455 5.86 10.79 10.79
CA THR A 455 4.70 11.30 10.04
C THR A 455 3.50 11.44 10.98
N VAL A 456 2.48 12.19 10.57
CA VAL A 456 1.23 12.29 11.34
C VAL A 456 0.52 10.94 11.38
N VAL A 457 0.30 10.33 10.22
CA VAL A 457 -0.37 9.02 10.08
C VAL A 457 0.60 8.00 9.52
N GLY A 458 0.81 6.91 10.23
CA GLY A 458 1.71 5.82 9.85
C GLY A 458 1.73 4.69 10.87
N PRO A 459 2.52 3.63 10.66
CA PRO A 459 2.73 2.58 11.65
C PRO A 459 3.27 3.14 12.97
N ARG A 460 2.77 2.65 14.10
CA ARG A 460 3.28 3.10 15.41
C ARG A 460 4.74 2.69 15.61
N PRO A 461 5.65 3.60 16.03
CA PRO A 461 7.05 3.26 16.29
C PRO A 461 7.20 2.35 17.51
N GLU A 462 7.97 1.26 17.37
CA GLU A 462 8.24 0.33 18.45
C GLU A 462 9.71 0.40 18.92
N ARG A 463 9.98 -0.09 20.13
CA ARG A 463 11.33 -0.13 20.71
C ARG A 463 12.19 -1.17 20.02
N PRO A 464 13.53 -0.99 19.91
CA PRO A 464 14.42 -1.91 19.20
C PRO A 464 14.24 -3.37 19.63
N TYR A 465 14.23 -3.65 20.93
CA TYR A 465 14.03 -4.99 21.49
C TYR A 465 12.77 -5.68 20.94
N PHE A 466 11.64 -4.96 20.89
CA PHE A 466 10.39 -5.55 20.40
C PHE A 466 10.35 -5.68 18.89
N VAL A 467 11.03 -4.78 18.16
CA VAL A 467 11.14 -4.91 16.69
C VAL A 467 11.91 -6.17 16.34
N GLU A 468 13.02 -6.44 17.03
CA GLU A 468 13.82 -7.65 16.83
C GLU A 468 13.00 -8.90 17.15
N LYS A 469 12.39 -8.95 18.34
CA LYS A 469 11.56 -10.07 18.78
C LYS A 469 10.41 -10.35 17.80
N PHE A 470 9.63 -9.33 17.46
CA PHE A 470 8.45 -9.52 16.59
C PHE A 470 8.83 -9.81 15.13
N SER A 471 9.99 -9.32 14.66
CA SER A 471 10.48 -9.67 13.33
C SER A 471 10.92 -11.12 13.22
N ALA A 472 11.41 -11.71 14.32
CA ALA A 472 11.75 -13.13 14.37
C ALA A 472 10.49 -14.02 14.43
N GLU A 473 9.44 -13.59 15.15
CA GLU A 473 8.20 -14.35 15.31
C GLU A 473 7.24 -14.20 14.11
N HIS A 474 7.28 -13.03 13.41
CA HIS A 474 6.34 -12.68 12.35
C HIS A 474 7.07 -12.16 11.10
N PRO A 475 7.18 -12.94 10.02
CA PRO A 475 7.93 -12.55 8.81
C PRO A 475 7.48 -11.22 8.19
N ASP A 476 6.15 -10.94 8.21
CA ASP A 476 5.58 -9.71 7.64
C ASP A 476 5.74 -8.46 8.53
N TYR A 477 6.23 -8.63 9.77
CA TYR A 477 6.33 -7.52 10.72
C TYR A 477 7.35 -6.46 10.29
N ALA A 478 8.51 -6.87 9.79
CA ALA A 478 9.57 -5.96 9.35
C ALA A 478 9.11 -5.03 8.20
N MET A 479 8.12 -5.48 7.40
CA MET A 479 7.61 -4.74 6.25
C MET A 479 6.89 -3.45 6.63
N ARG A 480 6.47 -3.26 7.87
CA ARG A 480 5.85 -2.02 8.37
C ARG A 480 6.82 -0.84 8.41
N HIS A 481 8.13 -1.09 8.42
CA HIS A 481 9.17 -0.04 8.43
C HIS A 481 9.51 0.52 7.04
N ARG A 482 8.80 0.12 5.97
CA ARG A 482 8.98 0.66 4.60
C ARG A 482 8.65 2.15 4.48
N VAL A 483 7.82 2.68 5.38
CA VAL A 483 7.38 4.08 5.41
C VAL A 483 7.74 4.73 6.74
N PRO A 484 7.71 6.07 6.85
CA PRO A 484 7.87 6.74 8.13
C PRO A 484 6.82 6.29 9.14
N VAL A 485 7.23 6.13 10.38
CA VAL A 485 6.35 5.79 11.51
C VAL A 485 5.47 6.96 11.91
N GLY A 486 4.25 6.68 12.41
CA GLY A 486 3.23 7.69 12.67
C GLY A 486 2.98 7.99 14.14
N LEU A 487 2.49 9.19 14.41
CA LEU A 487 1.90 9.58 15.70
C LEU A 487 0.59 8.80 15.92
N THR A 488 -0.23 8.71 14.89
CA THR A 488 -1.41 7.85 14.83
C THR A 488 -1.33 6.91 13.62
N GLY A 489 -2.16 5.88 13.58
CA GLY A 489 -2.13 4.89 12.51
C GLY A 489 -3.43 4.12 12.39
N LEU A 490 -3.61 3.44 11.26
CA LEU A 490 -4.82 2.67 10.97
C LEU A 490 -5.05 1.57 12.00
N ALA A 491 -4.02 0.82 12.40
CA ALA A 491 -4.12 -0.17 13.45
C ALA A 491 -4.61 0.43 14.78
N GLN A 492 -4.07 1.61 15.15
CA GLN A 492 -4.43 2.29 16.40
C GLN A 492 -5.91 2.71 16.43
N VAL A 493 -6.43 3.31 15.33
CA VAL A 493 -7.84 3.76 15.26
C VAL A 493 -8.82 2.62 14.99
N SER A 494 -8.31 1.42 14.68
CA SER A 494 -9.10 0.20 14.56
C SER A 494 -9.12 -0.62 15.87
N GLY A 495 -8.68 -0.03 16.99
CA GLY A 495 -8.70 -0.67 18.31
C GLY A 495 -7.54 -1.61 18.60
N LEU A 496 -6.58 -1.76 17.66
CA LEU A 496 -5.41 -2.62 17.82
C LEU A 496 -4.31 -1.89 18.60
N ARG A 497 -4.51 -1.77 19.93
CA ARG A 497 -3.59 -1.13 20.88
C ARG A 497 -3.33 -2.08 22.05
N GLY A 498 -2.23 -1.86 22.77
CA GLY A 498 -1.92 -2.62 24.00
C GLY A 498 -1.63 -4.08 23.71
N ASP A 499 -2.37 -4.99 24.31
CA ASP A 499 -2.11 -6.43 24.31
C ASP A 499 -2.79 -7.17 23.15
N THR A 500 -3.19 -6.44 22.09
CA THR A 500 -3.74 -7.05 20.88
C THR A 500 -2.65 -7.78 20.08
N PRO A 501 -3.02 -8.82 19.28
CA PRO A 501 -2.07 -9.61 18.50
C PRO A 501 -1.18 -8.75 17.60
N ILE A 502 0.12 -9.01 17.59
CA ILE A 502 1.11 -8.26 16.81
C ILE A 502 0.92 -8.52 15.31
N SER A 503 0.53 -9.74 14.93
CA SER A 503 0.20 -10.12 13.56
C SER A 503 -0.89 -9.22 12.97
N ASP A 504 -1.97 -8.96 13.73
CA ASP A 504 -3.06 -8.12 13.29
C ASP A 504 -2.62 -6.66 13.11
N ARG A 505 -1.82 -6.14 14.05
CA ARG A 505 -1.25 -4.79 13.90
C ARG A 505 -0.39 -4.67 12.65
N ALA A 506 0.52 -5.64 12.43
CA ALA A 506 1.37 -5.67 11.25
C ALA A 506 0.54 -5.74 9.96
N ARG A 507 -0.54 -6.53 9.96
CA ARG A 507 -1.48 -6.65 8.84
C ARG A 507 -2.17 -5.31 8.52
N PHE A 508 -2.69 -4.60 9.52
CA PHE A 508 -3.32 -3.29 9.33
C PHE A 508 -2.32 -2.21 8.91
N ASP A 509 -1.11 -2.23 9.47
CA ASP A 509 -0.04 -1.31 9.08
C ASP A 509 0.40 -1.55 7.62
N ASN A 510 0.58 -2.81 7.21
CA ASN A 510 0.90 -3.15 5.82
C ASN A 510 -0.24 -2.78 4.87
N TYR A 511 -1.50 -3.03 5.25
CA TYR A 511 -2.67 -2.58 4.48
C TYR A 511 -2.68 -1.06 4.28
N TYR A 512 -2.40 -0.27 5.34
CA TYR A 512 -2.29 1.18 5.25
C TYR A 512 -1.21 1.60 4.25
N ILE A 513 -0.03 0.98 4.31
CA ILE A 513 1.10 1.31 3.44
C ILE A 513 0.75 1.06 1.96
N GLU A 514 0.14 -0.07 1.68
CA GLU A 514 -0.23 -0.52 0.34
C GLU A 514 -1.40 0.29 -0.26
N ASN A 515 -2.31 0.76 0.58
CA ASN A 515 -3.50 1.50 0.16
C ASN A 515 -3.43 3.01 0.47
N TRP A 516 -2.24 3.53 0.75
CA TRP A 516 -2.08 4.91 1.14
C TRP A 516 -2.69 5.91 0.14
N SER A 517 -3.43 6.86 0.68
CA SER A 517 -3.93 8.05 0.01
C SER A 517 -4.10 9.18 1.02
N LEU A 518 -4.06 10.44 0.57
CA LEU A 518 -4.36 11.58 1.45
C LEU A 518 -5.74 11.46 2.10
N TRP A 519 -6.70 10.84 1.39
CA TRP A 519 -8.03 10.58 1.94
C TRP A 519 -8.01 9.54 3.06
N LEU A 520 -7.17 8.51 2.95
CA LEU A 520 -6.99 7.53 4.04
C LEU A 520 -6.37 8.18 5.27
N ASP A 521 -5.38 9.07 5.09
CA ASP A 521 -4.81 9.86 6.19
C ASP A 521 -5.89 10.71 6.85
N MET A 522 -6.72 11.41 6.08
CA MET A 522 -7.83 12.19 6.62
C MET A 522 -8.82 11.34 7.42
N LYS A 523 -9.19 10.17 6.91
CA LYS A 523 -10.06 9.22 7.63
C LYS A 523 -9.45 8.79 8.97
N VAL A 524 -8.15 8.46 8.99
CA VAL A 524 -7.44 8.05 10.21
C VAL A 524 -7.37 9.23 11.19
N LEU A 525 -7.09 10.45 10.72
CA LEU A 525 -7.09 11.65 11.57
C LEU A 525 -8.45 11.93 12.21
N LEU A 526 -9.52 11.91 11.44
CA LEU A 526 -10.88 12.11 11.96
C LEU A 526 -11.25 11.05 13.01
N ARG A 527 -10.89 9.78 12.78
CA ARG A 527 -11.08 8.71 13.76
C ARG A 527 -10.21 8.92 15.00
N THR A 528 -8.96 9.39 14.84
CA THR A 528 -8.08 9.69 15.98
C THR A 528 -8.68 10.77 16.87
N ILE A 529 -9.20 11.85 16.27
CA ILE A 529 -9.87 12.93 17.00
C ILE A 529 -11.08 12.38 17.77
N ALA A 530 -11.92 11.58 17.12
CA ALA A 530 -13.06 10.94 17.77
C ALA A 530 -12.66 10.02 18.94
N GLU A 531 -11.57 9.26 18.80
CA GLU A 531 -11.03 8.39 19.85
C GLU A 531 -10.48 9.19 21.06
N VAL A 532 -9.79 10.30 20.81
CA VAL A 532 -9.30 11.20 21.86
C VAL A 532 -10.47 11.77 22.68
N PHE A 533 -11.53 12.24 22.02
CA PHE A 533 -12.73 12.75 22.71
C PHE A 533 -13.50 11.66 23.47
N ARG A 534 -13.46 10.41 23.04
CA ARG A 534 -14.05 9.28 23.76
C ARG A 534 -13.20 8.81 24.96
N GLY A 535 -12.06 9.42 25.19
CA GLY A 535 -11.13 9.04 26.27
C GLY A 535 -10.40 7.71 25.97
N GLY A 536 -10.24 7.35 24.70
CA GLY A 536 -9.55 6.15 24.26
C GLY A 536 -8.01 6.21 24.37
N GLY A 537 -7.43 7.26 24.96
CA GLY A 537 -6.05 7.29 25.43
C GLY A 537 -5.86 6.31 26.58
N ARG A 538 -4.66 5.72 26.73
CA ARG A 538 -4.35 4.75 27.82
C ARG A 538 -4.17 5.41 29.15
#